data_c023ccac104bc0361ee2609e4aedce0d
#
_entry.id   c023ccac104bc0361ee2609e4aedce0d
#
_cell.length_a   1.000
_cell.length_b   1.000
_cell.length_c   1.000
_cell.angle_alpha   90.00
_cell.angle_beta   90.00
_cell.angle_gamma   90.00
#
_symmetry.space_group_name_H-M   'P 1'
#
loop_
_entity.id
_entity.type
_entity.pdbx_description
1 polymer ?
#
loop_
_entity_poly.entity_id
_entity_poly.type
_entity_poly.pdbx_seq_one_letter_code
_entity_poly.pdbx_strand_id
1 'polypeptide(L)'
;MAVDKSSSMTKKFSEIIKQEKLDLNIQIFNEDILDTKITNASIVIMNFTLQFIRKKDRQLVLDKIYNGLNDGGLLILSEKITQGDKKINNLLIDLHENFKLENLYTREEIENKKESIKNVLVEDDIETHQSRLSKSGFTKFGIWLQHFNFASFVAIK
;
A
#
# COMPACT_ATOMS: atom_id res chain seq x y z
N MET A 1 -12.62 -8.10 6.17
CA MET A 1 -12.97 -6.69 6.04
C MET A 1 -12.15 -6.09 4.91
N ALA A 2 -12.75 -5.33 4.01
CA ALA A 2 -12.08 -4.56 2.97
C ALA A 2 -12.53 -3.10 3.08
N VAL A 3 -11.58 -2.16 2.95
CA VAL A 3 -11.81 -0.73 3.15
C VAL A 3 -11.21 0.05 1.99
N ASP A 4 -11.97 0.95 1.40
CA ASP A 4 -11.48 1.94 0.44
C ASP A 4 -12.38 3.19 0.49
N LYS A 5 -11.79 4.38 0.47
CA LYS A 5 -12.56 5.62 0.48
C LYS A 5 -13.21 5.95 -0.86
N SER A 6 -12.79 5.29 -1.95
CA SER A 6 -13.36 5.46 -3.28
C SER A 6 -14.62 4.59 -3.43
N SER A 7 -15.78 5.22 -3.57
CA SER A 7 -17.04 4.51 -3.80
C SER A 7 -17.04 3.70 -5.11
N SER A 8 -16.32 4.17 -6.14
CA SER A 8 -16.15 3.42 -7.39
C SER A 8 -15.33 2.14 -7.18
N MET A 9 -14.29 2.17 -6.35
CA MET A 9 -13.47 1.00 -6.04
C MET A 9 -14.23 -0.02 -5.20
N THR A 10 -14.94 0.41 -4.15
CA THR A 10 -15.76 -0.49 -3.33
C THR A 10 -16.89 -1.15 -4.12
N LYS A 11 -17.51 -0.40 -5.05
CA LYS A 11 -18.50 -0.95 -5.98
C LYS A 11 -17.90 -2.01 -6.90
N LYS A 12 -16.78 -1.71 -7.56
CA LYS A 12 -16.05 -2.66 -8.41
C LYS A 12 -15.66 -3.93 -7.65
N PHE A 13 -15.17 -3.78 -6.42
CA PHE A 13 -14.82 -4.92 -5.58
C PHE A 13 -16.03 -5.80 -5.27
N SER A 14 -17.18 -5.18 -4.94
CA SER A 14 -18.44 -5.91 -4.73
C SER A 14 -18.89 -6.67 -5.97
N GLU A 15 -18.70 -6.09 -7.15
CA GLU A 15 -19.02 -6.74 -8.44
C GLU A 15 -18.12 -7.96 -8.68
N ILE A 16 -16.82 -7.84 -8.43
CA ILE A 16 -15.86 -8.96 -8.57
C ILE A 16 -16.23 -10.12 -7.63
N ILE A 17 -16.52 -9.86 -6.35
CA ILE A 17 -16.92 -10.90 -5.39
C ILE A 17 -18.15 -11.67 -5.90
N LYS A 18 -19.14 -10.95 -6.45
CA LYS A 18 -20.34 -11.59 -7.01
C LYS A 18 -20.04 -12.40 -8.27
N GLN A 19 -19.21 -11.89 -9.16
CA GLN A 19 -18.83 -12.57 -10.42
C GLN A 19 -18.05 -13.85 -10.16
N GLU A 20 -17.09 -13.79 -9.24
CA GLU A 20 -16.24 -14.91 -8.87
C GLU A 20 -16.98 -15.95 -7.97
N LYS A 21 -18.24 -15.69 -7.59
CA LYS A 21 -19.05 -16.54 -6.71
C LYS A 21 -18.30 -16.97 -5.43
N LEU A 22 -17.53 -16.02 -4.88
CA LEU A 22 -16.75 -16.29 -3.67
C LEU A 22 -17.70 -16.45 -2.48
N ASP A 23 -17.77 -17.67 -1.94
CA ASP A 23 -18.49 -17.96 -0.70
C ASP A 23 -17.62 -17.55 0.51
N LEU A 24 -17.34 -16.25 0.59
CA LEU A 24 -16.52 -15.65 1.64
C LEU A 24 -17.30 -14.58 2.37
N ASN A 25 -17.23 -14.56 3.69
CA ASN A 25 -17.79 -13.49 4.50
C ASN A 25 -16.91 -12.23 4.40
N ILE A 26 -17.07 -11.47 3.31
CA ILE A 26 -16.32 -10.25 3.06
C ILE A 26 -17.22 -9.05 3.34
N GLN A 27 -16.87 -8.26 4.36
CA GLN A 27 -17.49 -6.98 4.63
C GLN A 27 -16.71 -5.87 3.92
N ILE A 28 -17.41 -5.03 3.15
CA ILE A 28 -16.82 -3.91 2.40
C ILE A 28 -17.30 -2.61 3.00
N PHE A 29 -16.35 -1.73 3.32
CA PHE A 29 -16.61 -0.40 3.89
C PHE A 29 -16.09 0.68 2.95
N ASN A 30 -16.97 1.65 2.65
CA ASN A 30 -16.58 2.84 1.90
C ASN A 30 -16.29 3.96 2.90
N GLU A 31 -15.07 3.99 3.41
CA GLU A 31 -14.64 4.96 4.42
C GLU A 31 -13.14 5.24 4.34
N ASP A 32 -12.69 6.31 4.98
CA ASP A 32 -11.25 6.61 5.07
C ASP A 32 -10.61 5.69 6.12
N ILE A 33 -9.41 5.18 5.81
CA ILE A 33 -8.62 4.36 6.75
C ILE A 33 -8.32 5.09 8.07
N LEU A 34 -8.30 6.42 8.05
CA LEU A 34 -8.15 7.23 9.26
C LEU A 34 -9.34 7.10 10.22
N ASP A 35 -10.53 6.81 9.70
CA ASP A 35 -11.75 6.63 10.49
C ASP A 35 -12.04 5.16 10.79
N THR A 36 -11.44 4.24 10.02
CA THR A 36 -11.65 2.80 10.13
C THR A 36 -11.21 2.26 11.49
N LYS A 37 -12.07 1.49 12.13
CA LYS A 37 -11.73 0.73 13.35
C LYS A 37 -11.12 -0.61 12.98
N ILE A 38 -9.89 -0.88 13.40
CA ILE A 38 -9.21 -2.15 13.23
C ILE A 38 -9.13 -2.84 14.59
N THR A 39 -9.71 -4.04 14.70
CA THR A 39 -9.71 -4.82 15.96
C THR A 39 -9.67 -6.30 15.65
N ASN A 40 -9.02 -7.08 16.51
CA ASN A 40 -8.97 -8.54 16.43
C ASN A 40 -8.51 -9.05 15.04
N ALA A 41 -7.57 -8.37 14.43
CA ALA A 41 -7.08 -8.74 13.11
C ALA A 41 -5.91 -9.72 13.22
N SER A 42 -5.98 -10.83 12.48
CA SER A 42 -4.85 -11.76 12.36
C SER A 42 -3.87 -11.32 11.26
N ILE A 43 -4.41 -10.69 10.20
CA ILE A 43 -3.62 -10.16 9.09
C ILE A 43 -4.22 -8.84 8.64
N VAL A 44 -3.38 -7.84 8.43
CA VAL A 44 -3.73 -6.59 7.74
C VAL A 44 -2.88 -6.50 6.47
N ILE A 45 -3.52 -6.26 5.34
CA ILE A 45 -2.85 -6.03 4.05
C ILE A 45 -3.14 -4.61 3.62
N MET A 46 -2.09 -3.82 3.43
CA MET A 46 -2.16 -2.45 2.94
C MET A 46 -1.31 -2.33 1.66
N ASN A 47 -1.99 -2.32 0.52
CA ASN A 47 -1.33 -2.24 -0.78
C ASN A 47 -1.55 -0.86 -1.39
N PHE A 48 -0.44 -0.14 -1.64
CA PHE A 48 -0.41 1.15 -2.35
C PHE A 48 -1.41 2.17 -1.79
N THR A 49 -1.51 2.23 -0.47
CA THR A 49 -2.49 3.08 0.23
C THR A 49 -1.80 4.18 1.04
N LEU A 50 -0.75 3.84 1.78
CA LEU A 50 -0.07 4.78 2.67
C LEU A 50 0.53 5.97 1.91
N GLN A 51 0.99 5.75 0.67
CA GLN A 51 1.54 6.79 -0.22
C GLN A 51 0.54 7.90 -0.59
N PHE A 52 -0.77 7.65 -0.44
CA PHE A 52 -1.84 8.63 -0.67
C PHE A 52 -2.30 9.33 0.61
N ILE A 53 -1.80 8.90 1.77
CA ILE A 53 -2.09 9.52 3.07
C ILE A 53 -1.06 10.64 3.31
N ARG A 54 -1.53 11.76 3.88
CA ARG A 54 -0.63 12.87 4.24
C ARG A 54 0.49 12.37 5.16
N LYS A 55 1.72 12.76 4.92
CA LYS A 55 2.91 12.27 5.68
C LYS A 55 2.73 12.33 7.20
N LYS A 56 2.09 13.39 7.71
CA LYS A 56 1.84 13.59 9.15
C LYS A 56 0.88 12.57 9.74
N ASP A 57 0.01 11.97 8.93
CA ASP A 57 -1.04 11.03 9.39
C ASP A 57 -0.63 9.55 9.22
N ARG A 58 0.47 9.27 8.49
CA ARG A 58 0.93 7.91 8.19
C ARG A 58 1.30 7.10 9.43
N GLN A 59 1.93 7.76 10.41
CA GLN A 59 2.28 7.10 11.68
C GLN A 59 1.01 6.65 12.41
N LEU A 60 0.00 7.52 12.50
CA LEU A 60 -1.28 7.20 13.16
C LEU A 60 -1.95 5.96 12.55
N VAL A 61 -1.88 5.78 11.21
CA VAL A 61 -2.43 4.59 10.55
C VAL A 61 -1.68 3.34 10.96
N LEU A 62 -0.36 3.36 10.98
CA LEU A 62 0.44 2.20 11.39
C LEU A 62 0.26 1.87 12.87
N ASP A 63 0.15 2.89 13.74
CA ASP A 63 -0.14 2.70 15.18
C ASP A 63 -1.51 2.03 15.36
N LYS A 64 -2.52 2.48 14.60
CA LYS A 64 -3.86 1.89 14.61
C LYS A 64 -3.84 0.42 14.16
N ILE A 65 -3.08 0.10 13.11
CA ILE A 65 -2.91 -1.27 12.64
C ILE A 65 -2.24 -2.13 13.70
N TYR A 66 -1.14 -1.66 14.27
CA TYR A 66 -0.43 -2.38 15.33
C TYR A 66 -1.36 -2.70 16.51
N ASN A 67 -2.09 -1.69 16.99
CA ASN A 67 -3.02 -1.86 18.11
C ASN A 67 -4.17 -2.82 17.78
N GLY A 68 -4.65 -2.81 16.53
CA GLY A 68 -5.76 -3.65 16.07
C GLY A 68 -5.39 -5.09 15.74
N LEU A 69 -4.10 -5.38 15.51
CA LEU A 69 -3.61 -6.73 15.29
C LEU A 69 -3.60 -7.54 16.59
N ASN A 70 -3.89 -8.83 16.49
CA ASN A 70 -3.66 -9.81 17.56
C ASN A 70 -2.16 -10.03 17.78
N ASP A 71 -1.78 -10.55 18.93
CA ASP A 71 -0.41 -11.00 19.18
C ASP A 71 -0.03 -12.10 18.16
N GLY A 72 1.13 -11.94 17.52
CA GLY A 72 1.54 -12.78 16.39
C GLY A 72 0.86 -12.44 15.06
N GLY A 73 -0.01 -11.45 15.01
CA GLY A 73 -0.66 -10.98 13.78
C GLY A 73 0.32 -10.30 12.81
N LEU A 74 -0.03 -10.29 11.53
CA LEU A 74 0.83 -9.86 10.44
C LEU A 74 0.33 -8.55 9.81
N LEU A 75 1.24 -7.64 9.50
CA LEU A 75 1.04 -6.56 8.54
C LEU A 75 1.83 -6.87 7.28
N ILE A 76 1.17 -6.81 6.12
CA ILE A 76 1.81 -6.74 4.80
C ILE A 76 1.59 -5.31 4.28
N LEU A 77 2.68 -4.57 4.08
CA LEU A 77 2.67 -3.19 3.60
C LEU A 77 3.42 -3.10 2.29
N SER A 78 2.73 -2.84 1.20
CA SER A 78 3.34 -2.69 -0.13
C SER A 78 3.18 -1.25 -0.62
N GLU A 79 4.29 -0.59 -0.93
CA GLU A 79 4.31 0.82 -1.32
C GLU A 79 5.31 1.06 -2.45
N LYS A 80 5.07 2.11 -3.21
CA LYS A 80 6.07 2.67 -4.09
C LYS A 80 7.11 3.42 -3.24
N ILE A 81 8.38 3.17 -3.52
CA ILE A 81 9.49 3.73 -2.74
C ILE A 81 10.38 4.62 -3.58
N THR A 82 11.03 5.56 -2.94
CA THR A 82 12.13 6.34 -3.52
C THR A 82 13.49 5.81 -3.02
N GLN A 83 14.53 6.04 -3.79
CA GLN A 83 15.92 5.72 -3.42
C GLN A 83 16.66 6.99 -3.04
N GLY A 84 17.57 6.91 -2.07
CA GLY A 84 18.38 8.04 -1.63
C GLY A 84 19.31 8.56 -2.74
N ASP A 85 19.89 7.66 -3.54
CA ASP A 85 20.68 8.05 -4.71
C ASP A 85 19.77 8.36 -5.90
N LYS A 86 19.89 9.58 -6.42
CA LYS A 86 19.05 10.07 -7.52
C LYS A 86 19.24 9.30 -8.83
N LYS A 87 20.47 8.81 -9.12
CA LYS A 87 20.74 8.05 -10.35
C LYS A 87 20.10 6.68 -10.27
N ILE A 88 20.23 6.02 -9.13
CA ILE A 88 19.58 4.71 -8.88
C ILE A 88 18.06 4.88 -8.91
N ASN A 89 17.52 5.91 -8.28
CA ASN A 89 16.07 6.17 -8.30
C ASN A 89 15.54 6.34 -9.73
N ASN A 90 16.21 7.14 -10.55
CA ASN A 90 15.81 7.34 -11.94
C ASN A 90 15.93 6.04 -12.76
N LEU A 91 17.01 5.28 -12.58
CA LEU A 91 17.19 3.98 -13.25
C LEU A 91 16.02 3.04 -12.94
N LEU A 92 15.59 2.93 -11.68
CA LEU A 92 14.47 2.05 -11.30
C LEU A 92 13.14 2.53 -11.88
N ILE A 93 12.94 3.84 -11.98
CA ILE A 93 11.76 4.41 -12.65
C ILE A 93 11.78 4.05 -14.14
N ASP A 94 12.89 4.25 -14.84
CA ASP A 94 13.03 3.95 -16.27
C ASP A 94 12.80 2.45 -16.54
N LEU A 95 13.39 1.57 -15.72
CA LEU A 95 13.17 0.12 -15.82
C LEU A 95 11.70 -0.27 -15.63
N HIS A 96 11.02 0.35 -14.67
CA HIS A 96 9.59 0.11 -14.45
C HIS A 96 8.74 0.62 -15.63
N GLU A 97 9.09 1.74 -16.24
CA GLU A 97 8.39 2.25 -17.43
C GLU A 97 8.59 1.34 -18.64
N ASN A 98 9.82 0.88 -18.84
CA ASN A 98 10.12 -0.09 -19.90
C ASN A 98 9.35 -1.40 -19.69
N PHE A 99 9.31 -1.91 -18.45
CA PHE A 99 8.49 -3.08 -18.11
C PHE A 99 7.00 -2.89 -18.48
N LYS A 100 6.44 -1.70 -18.25
CA LYS A 100 5.06 -1.41 -18.67
C LYS A 100 4.90 -1.44 -20.20
N LEU A 101 5.84 -0.84 -20.95
CA LEU A 101 5.80 -0.83 -22.40
C LEU A 101 5.86 -2.26 -22.98
N GLU A 102 6.70 -3.12 -22.39
CA GLU A 102 6.79 -4.54 -22.75
C GLU A 102 5.50 -5.33 -22.41
N ASN A 103 4.70 -4.83 -21.45
CA ASN A 103 3.42 -5.40 -21.02
C ASN A 103 2.21 -4.66 -21.60
N LEU A 104 2.32 -4.17 -22.83
CA LEU A 104 1.23 -3.63 -23.64
C LEU A 104 0.66 -2.27 -23.18
N TYR A 105 1.30 -1.58 -22.24
CA TYR A 105 0.95 -0.19 -21.93
C TYR A 105 1.53 0.73 -23.03
N THR A 106 0.77 1.74 -23.39
CA THR A 106 1.25 2.81 -24.28
C THR A 106 2.00 3.89 -23.49
N ARG A 107 2.86 4.65 -24.15
CA ARG A 107 3.51 5.82 -23.53
C ARG A 107 2.48 6.84 -23.03
N GLU A 108 1.42 7.06 -23.77
CA GLU A 108 0.35 7.98 -23.39
C GLU A 108 -0.33 7.54 -22.09
N GLU A 109 -0.66 6.27 -21.92
CA GLU A 109 -1.24 5.74 -20.68
C GLU A 109 -0.29 5.92 -19.48
N ILE A 110 1.01 5.70 -19.69
CA ILE A 110 2.03 5.89 -18.65
C ILE A 110 2.10 7.36 -18.22
N GLU A 111 2.17 8.29 -19.17
CA GLU A 111 2.25 9.72 -18.87
C GLU A 111 0.94 10.25 -18.24
N ASN A 112 -0.21 9.86 -18.77
CA ASN A 112 -1.52 10.21 -18.18
C ASN A 112 -1.62 9.73 -16.73
N LYS A 113 -1.15 8.51 -16.45
CA LYS A 113 -1.13 7.99 -15.08
C LYS A 113 -0.18 8.78 -14.18
N LYS A 114 1.03 9.10 -14.64
CA LYS A 114 1.97 9.94 -13.88
C LYS A 114 1.34 11.29 -13.52
N GLU A 115 0.76 11.97 -14.50
CA GLU A 115 0.16 13.29 -14.26
C GLU A 115 -1.02 13.20 -13.28
N SER A 116 -1.85 12.15 -13.37
CA SER A 116 -3.00 11.96 -12.48
C SER A 116 -2.64 11.76 -11.02
N ILE A 117 -1.43 11.27 -10.72
CA ILE A 117 -0.98 10.99 -9.34
C ILE A 117 0.08 11.96 -8.81
N LYS A 118 0.61 12.86 -9.64
CA LYS A 118 1.73 13.76 -9.37
C LYS A 118 1.58 14.58 -8.08
N ASN A 119 0.35 15.03 -7.78
CA ASN A 119 0.07 15.88 -6.63
C ASN A 119 -0.57 15.15 -5.45
N VAL A 120 -0.80 13.85 -5.57
CA VAL A 120 -1.49 13.07 -4.54
C VAL A 120 -0.68 11.90 -4.01
N LEU A 121 0.21 11.33 -4.85
CA LEU A 121 1.11 10.27 -4.44
C LEU A 121 2.44 10.87 -3.98
N VAL A 122 2.83 10.53 -2.75
CA VAL A 122 4.12 10.94 -2.19
C VAL A 122 4.82 9.71 -1.65
N GLU A 123 5.92 9.34 -2.30
CA GLU A 123 6.73 8.21 -1.87
C GLU A 123 7.51 8.53 -0.59
N ASP A 124 7.86 7.49 0.15
CA ASP A 124 8.88 7.48 1.19
C ASP A 124 9.98 6.47 0.82
N ASP A 125 11.13 6.59 1.43
CA ASP A 125 12.21 5.62 1.32
C ASP A 125 12.01 4.42 2.27
N ILE A 126 12.85 3.39 2.09
CA ILE A 126 12.81 2.16 2.89
C ILE A 126 13.02 2.47 4.37
N GLU A 127 14.00 3.30 4.69
CA GLU A 127 14.38 3.66 6.05
C GLU A 127 13.22 4.37 6.78
N THR A 128 12.51 5.24 6.06
CA THR A 128 11.32 5.92 6.58
C THR A 128 10.20 4.93 6.91
N HIS A 129 9.92 3.95 6.03
CA HIS A 129 8.95 2.91 6.31
C HIS A 129 9.36 2.06 7.52
N GLN A 130 10.60 1.61 7.58
CA GLN A 130 11.13 0.83 8.70
C GLN A 130 11.08 1.60 10.02
N SER A 131 11.44 2.89 9.99
CA SER A 131 11.35 3.77 11.17
C SER A 131 9.92 3.89 11.68
N ARG A 132 8.92 4.03 10.78
CA ARG A 132 7.52 4.07 11.20
C ARG A 132 7.03 2.74 11.78
N LEU A 133 7.39 1.61 11.16
CA LEU A 133 7.05 0.28 11.70
C LEU A 133 7.60 0.11 13.11
N SER A 134 8.87 0.44 13.30
CA SER A 134 9.50 0.39 14.64
C SER A 134 8.81 1.29 15.66
N LYS A 135 8.49 2.54 15.28
CA LYS A 135 7.78 3.49 16.15
C LYS A 135 6.38 3.03 16.54
N SER A 136 5.69 2.29 15.66
CA SER A 136 4.37 1.71 15.96
C SER A 136 4.42 0.52 16.92
N GLY A 137 5.63 -0.03 17.18
CA GLY A 137 5.82 -1.16 18.10
C GLY A 137 6.22 -2.47 17.43
N PHE A 138 6.26 -2.53 16.09
CA PHE A 138 6.77 -3.71 15.40
C PHE A 138 8.28 -3.87 15.67
N THR A 139 8.68 -4.99 16.24
CA THR A 139 10.09 -5.33 16.51
C THR A 139 10.65 -6.33 15.50
N LYS A 140 9.78 -6.99 14.74
CA LYS A 140 10.12 -8.00 13.72
C LYS A 140 9.51 -7.58 12.42
N PHE A 141 10.32 -7.05 11.51
CA PHE A 141 9.89 -6.67 10.17
C PHE A 141 11.05 -6.75 9.18
N GLY A 142 10.71 -6.87 7.91
CA GLY A 142 11.67 -6.90 6.81
C GLY A 142 11.00 -6.73 5.47
N ILE A 143 11.80 -6.55 4.42
CA ILE A 143 11.34 -6.59 3.04
C ILE A 143 11.34 -8.06 2.61
N TRP A 144 10.20 -8.54 2.10
CA TRP A 144 10.08 -9.90 1.57
C TRP A 144 9.95 -9.93 0.05
N LEU A 145 9.58 -8.77 -0.57
CA LEU A 145 9.51 -8.61 -2.01
C LEU A 145 9.89 -7.17 -2.39
N GLN A 146 10.72 -7.04 -3.43
CA GLN A 146 10.99 -5.77 -4.08
C GLN A 146 11.04 -5.96 -5.59
N HIS A 147 10.39 -5.05 -6.32
CA HIS A 147 10.40 -5.03 -7.78
C HIS A 147 10.50 -3.58 -8.26
N PHE A 148 11.62 -3.24 -8.91
CA PHE A 148 11.97 -1.86 -9.27
C PHE A 148 11.88 -0.92 -8.04
N ASN A 149 11.05 0.11 -8.14
CA ASN A 149 10.77 1.09 -7.09
C ASN A 149 9.49 0.77 -6.29
N PHE A 150 9.17 -0.51 -6.12
CA PHE A 150 8.10 -1.00 -5.24
C PHE A 150 8.67 -1.98 -4.24
N ALA A 151 8.31 -1.82 -2.99
CA ALA A 151 8.71 -2.72 -1.92
C ALA A 151 7.51 -3.19 -1.11
N SER A 152 7.55 -4.44 -0.68
CA SER A 152 6.57 -5.02 0.23
C SER A 152 7.28 -5.44 1.52
N PHE A 153 6.80 -4.89 2.61
CA PHE A 153 7.27 -5.18 3.96
C PHE A 153 6.33 -6.19 4.62
N VAL A 154 6.89 -7.09 5.40
CA VAL A 154 6.16 -7.92 6.35
C VAL A 154 6.57 -7.51 7.76
N ALA A 155 5.60 -7.36 8.65
CA ALA A 155 5.85 -7.05 10.06
C ALA A 155 4.97 -7.93 10.96
N ILE A 156 5.52 -8.37 12.10
CA ILE A 156 4.86 -9.25 13.07
C ILE A 156 4.71 -8.48 14.38
N LYS A 157 3.49 -8.48 14.92
CA LYS A 157 3.19 -7.96 16.26
C LYS A 157 3.64 -8.90 17.35
#